data_a55d3d8eb4b3309013cd006bdbe594b2
#
_entry.id   a55d3d8eb4b3309013cd006bdbe594b2
#
_cell.length_a   1.000
_cell.length_b   1.000
_cell.length_c   1.000
_cell.angle_alpha   90.00
_cell.angle_beta   90.00
_cell.angle_gamma   90.00
#
_symmetry.space_group_name_H-M   'P 1'
#
loop_
_entity.id
_entity.type
_entity.pdbx_description
1 polymer ?
#
loop_
_entity_poly.entity_id
_entity_poly.type
_entity_poly.pdbx_seq_one_letter_code
_entity_poly.pdbx_strand_id
1 'polypeptide(L)' 'MRTKAAHWSSIEDLRQTFPSADPVRVTSGRTVVVFNIAGNRYRMITAIHYNMRKVFVLRFLTHAKYTRETWKDEL' A
#
# COMPACT_ATOMS: atom_id res chain seq x y z
N MET A 1 -18.13 -10.11 -2.13
CA MET A 1 -18.17 -10.13 -3.45
C MET A 1 -16.84 -10.22 -4.01
N ARG A 2 -16.70 -10.91 -4.96
CA ARG A 2 -15.56 -11.03 -5.49
C ARG A 2 -15.34 -10.00 -6.39
N THR A 3 -14.34 -9.44 -6.33
CA THR A 3 -14.17 -8.42 -7.21
C THR A 3 -13.40 -8.88 -8.35
N LYS A 4 -13.89 -8.66 -9.48
CA LYS A 4 -13.17 -8.90 -10.63
C LYS A 4 -12.04 -7.98 -10.75
N ALA A 5 -12.16 -6.86 -10.09
CA ALA A 5 -11.11 -5.86 -10.11
C ALA A 5 -9.85 -6.35 -9.43
N ALA A 6 -9.89 -7.51 -8.81
CA ALA A 6 -8.71 -8.03 -8.18
C ALA A 6 -7.68 -8.60 -9.14
N HIS A 7 -7.87 -8.41 -10.41
CA HIS A 7 -6.89 -8.86 -11.39
C HIS A 7 -5.82 -7.82 -11.64
N TRP A 8 -5.16 -7.38 -10.58
CA TRP A 8 -4.10 -6.42 -10.73
C TRP A 8 -2.81 -7.14 -11.07
N SER A 9 -2.20 -6.77 -12.17
CA SER A 9 -0.91 -7.32 -12.56
C SER A 9 0.21 -6.32 -12.39
N SER A 10 -0.12 -5.08 -12.07
CA SER A 10 0.88 -4.03 -11.91
C SER A 10 0.32 -2.91 -11.08
N ILE A 11 1.19 -1.96 -10.72
CA ILE A 11 0.76 -0.79 -9.95
C ILE A 11 -0.19 0.07 -10.76
N GLU A 12 -0.02 0.10 -12.07
CA GLU A 12 -0.92 0.88 -12.92
C GLU A 12 -2.34 0.33 -12.87
N ASP A 13 -2.48 -0.98 -12.90
CA ASP A 13 -3.79 -1.61 -12.78
C ASP A 13 -4.41 -1.32 -11.43
N LEU A 14 -3.61 -1.40 -10.39
CA LEU A 14 -4.08 -1.14 -9.04
C LEU A 14 -4.59 0.29 -8.91
N ARG A 15 -3.91 1.24 -9.52
CA ARG A 15 -4.30 2.65 -9.43
C ARG A 15 -5.60 2.95 -10.13
N GLN A 16 -6.02 2.13 -11.07
CA GLN A 16 -7.32 2.31 -11.69
C GLN A 16 -8.44 2.07 -10.70
N THR A 17 -8.24 1.16 -9.77
CA THR A 17 -9.22 0.88 -8.73
C THR A 17 -9.01 1.79 -7.52
N PHE A 18 -7.73 2.03 -7.17
CA PHE A 18 -7.38 2.84 -6.02
C PHE A 18 -6.42 3.95 -6.46
N PRO A 19 -6.94 5.09 -6.89
CA PRO A 19 -6.07 6.16 -7.41
C PRO A 19 -5.06 6.68 -6.40
N SER A 20 -5.33 6.53 -5.12
CA SER A 20 -4.41 7.01 -4.09
C SER A 20 -3.29 6.02 -3.79
N ALA A 21 -3.25 4.88 -4.45
CA ALA A 21 -2.21 3.90 -4.21
C ALA A 21 -0.85 4.48 -4.63
N ASP A 22 0.12 4.42 -3.73
CA ASP A 22 1.41 5.02 -3.95
C ASP A 22 2.51 4.02 -3.62
N PRO A 23 3.33 3.62 -4.60
CA PRO A 23 4.43 2.70 -4.33
C PRO A 23 5.57 3.43 -3.63
N VAL A 24 6.04 2.85 -2.53
CA VAL A 24 7.11 3.44 -1.74
C VAL A 24 8.15 2.36 -1.47
N ARG A 25 9.43 2.69 -1.67
CA ARG A 25 10.50 1.77 -1.36
C ARG A 25 10.90 1.93 0.09
N VAL A 26 11.02 0.82 0.79
CA VAL A 26 11.48 0.83 2.19
C VAL A 26 12.96 0.51 2.27
N THR A 27 13.53 0.61 3.47
CA THR A 27 14.96 0.46 3.67
C THR A 27 15.50 -0.87 3.18
N SER A 28 14.73 -1.94 3.33
CA SER A 28 15.18 -3.25 2.88
C SER A 28 15.25 -3.38 1.36
N GLY A 29 14.78 -2.39 0.62
CA GLY A 29 14.72 -2.43 -0.83
C GLY A 29 13.40 -2.94 -1.37
N ARG A 30 12.51 -3.40 -0.47
CA ARG A 30 11.19 -3.87 -0.87
C ARG A 30 10.32 -2.67 -1.23
N THR A 31 9.40 -2.86 -2.15
CA THR A 31 8.42 -1.84 -2.48
C THR A 31 7.10 -2.22 -1.84
N VAL A 32 6.51 -1.27 -1.13
CA VAL A 32 5.18 -1.45 -0.53
C VAL A 32 4.24 -0.44 -1.18
N VAL A 33 2.94 -0.66 -1.02
CA VAL A 33 1.94 0.25 -1.56
C VAL A 33 1.20 0.89 -0.40
N VAL A 34 1.12 2.21 -0.43
CA VAL A 34 0.52 2.99 0.64
C VAL A 34 -0.79 3.56 0.15
N PHE A 35 -1.83 3.37 0.93
CA PHE A 35 -3.15 3.93 0.64
C PHE A 35 -3.49 5.01 1.63
N ASN A 36 -4.09 6.10 1.14
CA ASN A 36 -4.60 7.15 2.00
C ASN A 36 -5.99 6.77 2.48
N ILE A 37 -6.20 6.87 3.78
CA ILE A 37 -7.47 6.48 4.39
C ILE A 37 -8.05 7.68 5.15
N ALA A 38 -9.35 7.83 5.10
CA ALA A 38 -10.08 8.85 5.87
C ALA A 38 -9.55 10.25 5.62
N GLY A 39 -9.44 10.64 4.37
CA GLY A 39 -9.05 12.00 4.01
C GLY A 39 -7.64 12.35 4.45
N ASN A 40 -6.72 11.41 4.29
CA ASN A 40 -5.31 11.58 4.64
C ASN A 40 -5.01 11.53 6.13
N ARG A 41 -5.96 11.12 6.94
CA ARG A 41 -5.69 10.98 8.37
C ARG A 41 -4.81 9.78 8.66
N TYR A 42 -4.96 8.73 7.86
CA TYR A 42 -4.26 7.49 8.08
C TYR A 42 -3.59 7.03 6.81
N ARG A 43 -2.55 6.21 6.97
CA ARG A 43 -1.88 5.57 5.86
C ARG A 43 -1.87 4.07 6.12
N MET A 44 -2.35 3.30 5.14
CA MET A 44 -2.33 1.86 5.25
C MET A 44 -1.21 1.35 4.35
N ILE A 45 -0.23 0.70 4.95
CA ILE A 45 0.95 0.21 4.23
C ILE A 45 0.76 -1.26 3.96
N THR A 46 0.82 -1.64 2.70
CA THR A 46 0.49 -3.00 2.28
C THR A 46 1.58 -3.59 1.41
N ALA A 47 1.64 -4.91 1.41
CA ALA A 47 2.41 -5.65 0.43
C ALA A 47 1.41 -6.30 -0.51
N ILE A 48 1.60 -6.10 -1.81
CA ILE A 48 0.68 -6.63 -2.80
C ILE A 48 1.39 -7.72 -3.59
N HIS A 49 0.80 -8.90 -3.58
CA HIS A 49 1.32 -10.01 -4.35
C HIS A 49 0.42 -10.20 -5.55
N TYR A 50 0.82 -9.57 -6.65
CA TYR A 50 -0.01 -9.56 -7.86
C TYR A 50 -0.29 -10.96 -8.39
N ASN A 51 0.69 -11.83 -8.35
CA ASN A 51 0.50 -13.19 -8.85
C ASN A 51 -0.53 -13.95 -8.05
N MET A 52 -0.61 -13.71 -6.76
CA MET A 52 -1.53 -14.40 -5.88
C MET A 52 -2.79 -13.60 -5.61
N ARG A 53 -2.84 -12.39 -6.15
CA ARG A 53 -3.98 -11.48 -5.96
C ARG A 53 -4.27 -11.28 -4.49
N LYS A 54 -3.21 -11.12 -3.69
CA LYS A 54 -3.34 -10.96 -2.24
C LYS A 54 -2.78 -9.62 -1.82
N VAL A 55 -3.43 -9.02 -0.83
CA VAL A 55 -2.98 -7.78 -0.23
C VAL A 55 -2.77 -8.04 1.26
N PHE A 56 -1.56 -7.79 1.73
CA PHE A 56 -1.24 -7.97 3.14
C PHE A 56 -1.05 -6.59 3.76
N VAL A 57 -1.81 -6.32 4.83
CA VAL A 57 -1.65 -5.05 5.54
C VAL A 57 -0.49 -5.21 6.50
N LEU A 58 0.54 -4.40 6.28
CA LEU A 58 1.75 -4.48 7.10
C LEU A 58 1.70 -3.50 8.27
N ARG A 59 1.20 -2.28 8.01
CA ARG A 59 1.10 -1.26 9.04
C ARG A 59 -0.10 -0.38 8.75
N PHE A 60 -0.68 0.16 9.82
CA PHE A 60 -1.74 1.14 9.69
C PHE A 60 -1.33 2.29 10.59
N LEU A 61 -0.93 3.41 10.00
CA LEU A 61 -0.31 4.50 10.73
C LEU A 61 -1.12 5.78 10.62
N THR A 62 -1.03 6.61 11.65
CA THR A 62 -1.56 7.96 11.54
C THR A 62 -0.63 8.75 10.61
N HIS A 63 -1.13 9.88 10.12
CA HIS A 63 -0.33 10.74 9.27
C HIS A 63 0.96 11.16 9.96
N ALA A 64 0.90 11.46 11.24
CA ALA A 64 2.08 11.88 11.99
C ALA A 64 3.14 10.78 12.04
N LYS A 65 2.73 9.55 12.31
CA LYS A 65 3.69 8.44 12.36
C LYS A 65 4.23 8.11 10.98
N TYR A 66 3.40 8.23 9.97
CA TYR A 66 3.85 7.98 8.61
C TYR A 66 4.94 8.98 8.21
N THR A 67 4.75 10.23 8.59
CA THR A 67 5.69 11.29 8.22
C THR A 67 7.05 11.08 8.84
N ARG A 68 7.14 10.42 9.98
CA ARG A 68 8.42 10.16 10.63
C ARG A 68 9.28 9.19 9.84
N GLU A 69 8.67 8.37 8.99
CA GLU A 69 9.35 7.43 8.12
C GLU A 69 10.17 6.34 8.81
N THR A 70 10.08 6.23 10.12
CA THR A 70 10.80 5.16 10.83
C THR A 70 10.24 3.79 10.47
N TRP A 71 8.99 3.73 10.05
CA TRP A 71 8.38 2.47 9.65
C TRP A 71 9.11 1.84 8.45
N LYS A 72 9.80 2.63 7.65
CA LYS A 72 10.55 2.10 6.50
C LYS A 72 11.69 1.20 6.94
N ASP A 73 12.25 1.47 8.10
CA ASP A 73 13.35 0.67 8.62
C ASP A 73 12.87 -0.65 9.20
N GLU A 74 11.59 -0.75 9.50
CA GLU A 74 11.01 -1.97 10.07
C GLU A 74 10.54 -2.94 8.99
N LEU A 75 10.44 -2.50 7.78
CA LEU A 75 9.92 -3.31 6.69
C LEU A 75 10.99 -3.63 5.67
#